data_35ea0692db0b03db8b220a7a4315072d
#
_entry.id   35ea0692db0b03db8b220a7a4315072d
#
_cell.length_a   1.000
_cell.length_b   1.000
_cell.length_c   1.000
_cell.angle_alpha   90.00
_cell.angle_beta   90.00
_cell.angle_gamma   90.00
#
_symmetry.space_group_name_H-M   'P 1'
#
loop_
_entity.id
_entity.type
_entity.pdbx_description
1 polymer ?
#
loop_
_entity_poly.entity_id
_entity_poly.type
_entity_poly.pdbx_seq_one_letter_code
_entity_poly.pdbx_strand_id
1 'polypeptide(L)'
;RCVVMQGGQGEIKHWAFNDPLPRTGRYRHAPPTPQEYRKLKTRKVALHPVTIIQNARTSGGGNVALVPAEAMTVGPRETWKAETVSIWHPGHHDNPFGMRLSALMIAKRIPDASVPMSLLADHGDVTFSYYRHGIGVVDTEMH
;
A
#
# COMPACT_ATOMS: atom_id res chain seq x y z
N ARG A 1 9.72 -18.64 11.50
CA ARG A 1 10.59 -17.48 11.32
C ARG A 1 10.38 -16.90 9.93
N CYS A 2 10.10 -15.60 9.81
CA CYS A 2 10.04 -14.86 8.55
C CYS A 2 11.34 -14.05 8.44
N VAL A 3 12.17 -14.38 7.46
CA VAL A 3 13.46 -13.68 7.28
C VAL A 3 13.26 -12.43 6.45
N VAL A 4 12.58 -12.56 5.31
CA VAL A 4 12.33 -11.44 4.40
C VAL A 4 10.84 -11.38 4.05
N MET A 5 10.24 -10.21 4.17
CA MET A 5 8.97 -9.88 3.53
C MET A 5 9.27 -9.02 2.31
N GLN A 6 8.97 -9.54 1.14
CA GLN A 6 9.08 -8.82 -0.11
C GLN A 6 7.71 -8.44 -0.63
N GLY A 7 7.56 -7.23 -1.10
CA GLY A 7 6.27 -6.75 -1.61
C GLY A 7 6.43 -5.55 -2.53
N GLY A 8 5.30 -5.08 -3.04
CA GLY A 8 5.21 -3.89 -3.88
C GLY A 8 4.11 -2.97 -3.40
N GLN A 9 4.12 -1.75 -3.90
CA GLN A 9 3.05 -0.79 -3.68
C GLN A 9 2.00 -0.91 -4.77
N GLY A 10 0.73 -1.04 -4.37
CA GLY A 10 -0.40 -0.84 -5.26
C GLY A 10 -0.85 0.62 -5.35
N GLU A 11 -1.79 0.88 -6.24
CA GLU A 11 -2.31 2.23 -6.52
C GLU A 11 -2.90 2.92 -5.28
N ILE A 12 -3.53 2.17 -4.38
CA ILE A 12 -4.06 2.69 -3.11
C ILE A 12 -2.98 2.83 -2.01
N LYS A 13 -1.70 2.74 -2.36
CA LYS A 13 -0.54 2.87 -1.47
C LYS A 13 -0.53 1.82 -0.36
N HIS A 14 -0.94 0.61 -0.69
CA HIS A 14 -0.89 -0.57 0.16
C HIS A 14 0.32 -1.47 -0.15
N TRP A 15 0.58 -2.42 0.73
CA TRP A 15 1.34 -3.63 0.43
C TRP A 15 0.46 -4.85 0.72
N ALA A 16 0.62 -5.94 -0.03
CA ALA A 16 -0.35 -7.03 -0.09
C ALA A 16 -1.76 -6.43 -0.31
N PHE A 17 -2.78 -6.86 0.42
CA PHE A 17 -4.09 -6.20 0.42
C PHE A 17 -4.37 -5.50 1.75
N ASN A 18 -3.36 -4.83 2.30
CA ASN A 18 -3.51 -3.96 3.45
C ASN A 18 -3.98 -2.58 3.00
N ASP A 19 -5.20 -2.54 2.48
CA ASP A 19 -5.87 -1.33 2.02
C ASP A 19 -6.18 -0.39 3.20
N PRO A 20 -6.39 0.91 2.99
CA PRO A 20 -6.98 1.78 4.00
C PRO A 20 -8.29 1.18 4.49
N LEU A 21 -8.52 1.20 5.80
CA LEU A 21 -9.76 0.67 6.34
C LEU A 21 -10.96 1.52 5.94
N PRO A 22 -12.15 0.89 5.70
CA PRO A 22 -13.36 1.61 5.39
C PRO A 22 -13.69 2.68 6.44
N ARG A 23 -14.14 3.83 5.96
CA ARG A 23 -14.55 4.96 6.82
C ARG A 23 -15.98 4.72 7.37
N THR A 24 -16.12 3.65 8.16
CA THR A 24 -17.36 3.19 8.77
C THR A 24 -17.16 2.88 10.26
N GLY A 25 -18.27 2.75 11.00
CA GLY A 25 -18.22 2.42 12.41
C GLY A 25 -17.31 3.39 13.19
N ARG A 26 -16.39 2.86 13.99
CA ARG A 26 -15.47 3.65 14.80
C ARG A 26 -14.49 4.50 13.99
N TYR A 27 -14.25 4.14 12.72
CA TYR A 27 -13.38 4.89 11.81
C TYR A 27 -14.11 5.87 10.90
N ARG A 28 -15.41 6.14 11.15
CA ARG A 28 -16.22 7.03 10.34
C ARG A 28 -15.61 8.42 10.18
N HIS A 29 -15.07 8.97 11.26
CA HIS A 29 -14.56 10.35 11.30
C HIS A 29 -13.04 10.47 11.17
N ALA A 30 -12.31 9.43 11.54
CA ALA A 30 -10.85 9.38 11.42
C ALA A 30 -10.39 7.97 11.05
N PRO A 31 -9.27 7.81 10.30
CA PRO A 31 -8.67 6.50 10.08
C PRO A 31 -8.16 5.92 11.40
N PRO A 32 -7.84 4.61 11.45
CA PRO A 32 -7.14 4.06 12.60
C PRO A 32 -5.80 4.77 12.80
N THR A 33 -5.37 4.84 14.03
CA THR A 33 -3.99 5.25 14.31
C THR A 33 -2.98 4.25 13.72
N PRO A 34 -1.73 4.67 13.44
CA PRO A 34 -0.68 3.74 13.00
C PRO A 34 -0.55 2.51 13.90
N GLN A 35 -0.64 2.70 15.22
CA GLN A 35 -0.54 1.63 16.21
C GLN A 35 -1.72 0.64 16.13
N GLU A 36 -2.93 1.13 15.91
CA GLU A 36 -4.10 0.26 15.71
C GLU A 36 -3.98 -0.52 14.42
N TYR A 37 -3.58 0.13 13.33
CA TYR A 37 -3.42 -0.51 12.03
C TYR A 37 -2.37 -1.63 12.08
N ARG A 38 -1.24 -1.42 12.75
CA ARG A 38 -0.17 -2.41 12.91
C ARG A 38 -0.60 -3.68 13.67
N LYS A 39 -1.67 -3.62 14.46
CA LYS A 39 -2.22 -4.78 15.18
C LYS A 39 -3.05 -5.71 14.31
N LEU A 40 -3.39 -5.30 13.09
CA LEU A 40 -4.19 -6.11 12.17
C LEU A 40 -3.42 -7.37 11.78
N LYS A 41 -4.07 -8.51 11.97
CA LYS A 41 -3.54 -9.85 11.65
C LYS A 41 -3.78 -10.19 10.18
N THR A 42 -3.18 -11.29 9.75
CA THR A 42 -3.60 -11.99 8.53
C THR A 42 -5.09 -12.25 8.59
N ARG A 43 -5.80 -11.88 7.53
CA ARG A 43 -7.26 -11.89 7.52
C ARG A 43 -7.84 -11.92 6.10
N LYS A 44 -9.08 -12.32 6.00
CA LYS A 44 -9.91 -12.08 4.81
C LYS A 44 -10.32 -10.60 4.79
N VAL A 45 -10.23 -9.97 3.64
CA VAL A 45 -10.58 -8.57 3.42
C VAL A 45 -11.46 -8.43 2.19
N ALA A 46 -12.41 -7.50 2.25
CA ALA A 46 -13.05 -6.98 1.05
C ALA A 46 -12.06 -6.01 0.37
N LEU A 47 -11.85 -6.17 -0.92
CA LEU A 47 -10.94 -5.31 -1.67
C LEU A 47 -11.53 -3.92 -1.87
N HIS A 48 -10.70 -2.91 -1.74
CA HIS A 48 -11.11 -1.55 -2.06
C HIS A 48 -11.39 -1.41 -3.57
N PRO A 49 -12.39 -0.62 -4.00
CA PRO A 49 -12.69 -0.43 -5.43
C PRO A 49 -11.47 -0.04 -6.29
N VAL A 50 -10.59 0.81 -5.78
CA VAL A 50 -9.34 1.18 -6.47
C VAL A 50 -8.43 -0.04 -6.67
N THR A 51 -8.34 -0.94 -5.69
CA THR A 51 -7.58 -2.19 -5.79
C THR A 51 -8.18 -3.12 -6.85
N ILE A 52 -9.51 -3.22 -6.91
CA ILE A 52 -10.22 -4.01 -7.92
C ILE A 52 -9.94 -3.43 -9.31
N ILE A 53 -10.06 -2.12 -9.49
CA ILE A 53 -9.80 -1.45 -10.78
C ILE A 53 -8.34 -1.63 -11.21
N GLN A 54 -7.40 -1.46 -10.30
CA GLN A 54 -5.97 -1.70 -10.59
C GLN A 54 -5.74 -3.13 -11.07
N ASN A 55 -6.25 -4.13 -10.36
CA ASN A 55 -6.08 -5.54 -10.74
C ASN A 55 -6.80 -5.88 -12.06
N ALA A 56 -7.95 -5.29 -12.32
CA ALA A 56 -8.61 -5.43 -13.61
C ALA A 56 -7.71 -4.93 -14.75
N ARG A 57 -7.10 -3.74 -14.59
CA ARG A 57 -6.18 -3.18 -15.60
C ARG A 57 -4.92 -4.01 -15.81
N THR A 58 -4.32 -4.48 -14.72
CA THR A 58 -3.01 -5.14 -14.79
C THR A 58 -3.09 -6.62 -15.13
N SER A 59 -4.17 -7.30 -14.80
CA SER A 59 -4.29 -8.76 -14.93
C SER A 59 -5.59 -9.24 -15.55
N GLY A 60 -6.66 -8.47 -15.44
CA GLY A 60 -8.01 -8.86 -15.86
C GLY A 60 -8.41 -8.38 -17.25
N GLY A 61 -7.48 -7.85 -18.08
CA GLY A 61 -7.81 -7.30 -19.39
C GLY A 61 -8.81 -6.14 -19.35
N GLY A 62 -8.90 -5.42 -18.25
CA GLY A 62 -9.84 -4.34 -18.02
C GLY A 62 -11.20 -4.78 -17.45
N ASN A 63 -11.47 -6.07 -17.35
CA ASN A 63 -12.75 -6.59 -16.88
C ASN A 63 -12.76 -6.74 -15.36
N VAL A 64 -13.46 -5.82 -14.69
CA VAL A 64 -13.58 -5.82 -13.21
C VAL A 64 -14.30 -7.07 -12.65
N ALA A 65 -15.15 -7.71 -13.46
CA ALA A 65 -15.86 -8.93 -13.03
C ALA A 65 -14.93 -10.15 -12.90
N LEU A 66 -13.73 -10.08 -13.49
CA LEU A 66 -12.70 -11.12 -13.33
C LEU A 66 -11.86 -10.96 -12.07
N VAL A 67 -12.01 -9.85 -11.34
CA VAL A 67 -11.29 -9.62 -10.09
C VAL A 67 -12.16 -10.05 -8.92
N PRO A 68 -11.68 -10.96 -8.05
CA PRO A 68 -12.41 -11.32 -6.83
C PRO A 68 -12.67 -10.09 -5.96
N ALA A 69 -13.86 -10.03 -5.35
CA ALA A 69 -14.20 -8.93 -4.44
C ALA A 69 -13.49 -9.03 -3.08
N GLU A 70 -12.93 -10.20 -2.77
CA GLU A 70 -12.32 -10.50 -1.48
C GLU A 70 -10.98 -11.21 -1.68
N ALA A 71 -10.09 -11.06 -0.70
CA ALA A 71 -8.80 -11.74 -0.69
C ALA A 71 -8.35 -12.09 0.73
N MET A 72 -7.43 -13.03 0.84
CA MET A 72 -6.64 -13.22 2.06
C MET A 72 -5.40 -12.32 1.99
N THR A 73 -5.11 -11.61 3.06
CA THR A 73 -3.92 -10.77 3.13
C THR A 73 -3.07 -11.11 4.35
N VAL A 74 -1.76 -11.14 4.14
CA VAL A 74 -0.79 -11.08 5.25
C VAL A 74 -0.98 -9.74 5.95
N GLY A 75 -1.18 -9.77 7.27
CA GLY A 75 -1.46 -8.57 8.03
C GLY A 75 -0.20 -7.76 8.38
N PRO A 76 -0.38 -6.49 8.73
CA PRO A 76 0.70 -5.66 9.26
C PRO A 76 1.44 -6.32 10.41
N ARG A 77 0.72 -6.92 11.35
CA ARG A 77 1.30 -7.60 12.51
C ARG A 77 2.32 -8.67 12.12
N GLU A 78 2.03 -9.43 11.07
CA GLU A 78 2.93 -10.47 10.57
C GLU A 78 4.10 -9.86 9.78
N THR A 79 3.86 -8.76 9.05
CA THR A 79 4.91 -8.01 8.36
C THR A 79 5.97 -7.51 9.34
N TRP A 80 5.57 -6.97 10.50
CA TRP A 80 6.52 -6.51 11.54
C TRP A 80 7.32 -7.62 12.23
N LYS A 81 7.00 -8.89 11.99
CA LYS A 81 7.80 -10.04 12.44
C LYS A 81 8.89 -10.43 11.46
N ALA A 82 8.89 -9.91 10.25
CA ALA A 82 9.98 -10.12 9.31
C ALA A 82 11.26 -9.47 9.82
N GLU A 83 12.39 -10.10 9.60
CA GLU A 83 13.68 -9.53 9.94
C GLU A 83 14.01 -8.36 9.02
N THR A 84 13.72 -8.52 7.73
CA THR A 84 13.90 -7.50 6.69
C THR A 84 12.61 -7.33 5.89
N VAL A 85 12.30 -6.10 5.53
CA VAL A 85 11.22 -5.75 4.60
C VAL A 85 11.82 -5.11 3.35
N SER A 86 11.49 -5.66 2.18
CA SER A 86 11.94 -5.15 0.89
C SER A 86 10.74 -4.77 0.03
N ILE A 87 10.58 -3.48 -0.23
CA ILE A 87 9.45 -2.95 -1.00
C ILE A 87 9.92 -2.40 -2.34
N TRP A 88 9.27 -2.87 -3.38
CA TRP A 88 9.49 -2.42 -4.75
C TRP A 88 8.32 -1.59 -5.22
N HIS A 89 8.60 -0.42 -5.77
CA HIS A 89 7.61 0.48 -6.33
C HIS A 89 7.62 0.36 -7.86
N PRO A 90 6.75 -0.48 -8.43
CA PRO A 90 6.86 -0.90 -9.84
C PRO A 90 6.31 0.13 -10.83
N GLY A 91 5.64 1.16 -10.40
CA GLY A 91 5.02 2.13 -11.29
C GLY A 91 5.97 2.63 -12.38
N HIS A 92 5.43 3.03 -13.51
CA HIS A 92 6.17 3.62 -14.61
C HIS A 92 5.65 5.03 -14.95
N HIS A 93 6.32 5.74 -15.87
CA HIS A 93 6.09 7.16 -16.09
C HIS A 93 4.65 7.56 -16.44
N ASP A 94 3.89 6.68 -17.08
CA ASP A 94 2.49 6.89 -17.44
C ASP A 94 1.49 6.34 -16.40
N ASN A 95 1.97 5.60 -15.41
CA ASN A 95 1.15 5.09 -14.32
C ASN A 95 1.95 4.89 -13.02
N PRO A 96 2.33 5.97 -12.35
CA PRO A 96 3.22 5.93 -11.19
C PRO A 96 2.56 5.45 -9.89
N PHE A 97 1.29 5.07 -9.87
CA PHE A 97 0.52 4.63 -8.68
C PHE A 97 0.63 5.58 -7.46
N GLY A 98 0.76 6.88 -7.71
CA GLY A 98 0.88 7.86 -6.63
C GLY A 98 2.15 7.69 -5.79
N MET A 99 3.23 7.19 -6.37
CA MET A 99 4.47 6.90 -5.66
C MET A 99 5.11 8.12 -5.01
N ARG A 100 4.89 9.32 -5.55
CA ARG A 100 5.38 10.57 -4.95
C ARG A 100 4.84 10.81 -3.56
N LEU A 101 3.54 10.57 -3.36
CA LEU A 101 2.92 10.72 -2.04
C LEU A 101 3.55 9.79 -1.03
N SER A 102 3.62 8.50 -1.34
CA SER A 102 4.23 7.53 -0.42
C SER A 102 5.72 7.78 -0.22
N ALA A 103 6.47 8.12 -1.27
CA ALA A 103 7.88 8.47 -1.16
C ALA A 103 8.12 9.68 -0.24
N LEU A 104 7.29 10.73 -0.38
CA LEU A 104 7.35 11.90 0.50
C LEU A 104 7.05 11.54 1.96
N MET A 105 5.98 10.78 2.19
CA MET A 105 5.56 10.38 3.54
C MET A 105 6.61 9.47 4.20
N ILE A 106 7.19 8.54 3.45
CA ILE A 106 8.28 7.67 3.92
C ILE A 106 9.52 8.51 4.25
N ALA A 107 9.96 9.38 3.34
CA ALA A 107 11.15 10.21 3.53
C ALA A 107 11.02 11.17 4.72
N LYS A 108 9.81 11.68 4.96
CA LYS A 108 9.50 12.60 6.07
C LYS A 108 9.06 11.88 7.34
N ARG A 109 8.97 10.54 7.31
CA ARG A 109 8.45 9.73 8.42
C ARG A 109 7.10 10.22 8.93
N ILE A 110 6.14 10.34 8.01
CA ILE A 110 4.75 10.72 8.30
C ILE A 110 3.89 9.45 8.20
N PRO A 111 3.76 8.66 9.28
CA PRO A 111 2.97 7.44 9.26
C PRO A 111 1.47 7.77 9.29
N ASP A 112 0.72 7.29 8.30
CA ASP A 112 -0.73 7.45 8.24
C ASP A 112 -1.39 6.20 7.67
N ALA A 113 -2.39 5.66 8.37
CA ALA A 113 -3.10 4.46 7.95
C ALA A 113 -4.01 4.68 6.71
N SER A 114 -4.23 5.92 6.29
CA SER A 114 -4.86 6.24 5.00
C SER A 114 -3.91 6.03 3.82
N VAL A 115 -2.61 5.95 4.10
CA VAL A 115 -1.55 5.64 3.15
C VAL A 115 -0.72 4.51 3.77
N PRO A 116 -1.21 3.27 3.78
CA PRO A 116 -0.63 2.19 4.57
C PRO A 116 0.87 1.97 4.34
N MET A 117 1.34 2.17 3.10
CA MET A 117 2.76 2.06 2.75
C MET A 117 3.66 2.95 3.62
N SER A 118 3.17 4.11 4.05
CA SER A 118 3.92 5.05 4.89
C SER A 118 4.28 4.45 6.25
N LEU A 119 3.48 3.51 6.74
CA LEU A 119 3.71 2.86 8.03
C LEU A 119 4.98 2.00 8.04
N LEU A 120 5.37 1.46 6.89
CA LEU A 120 6.54 0.58 6.78
C LEU A 120 7.86 1.34 7.02
N ALA A 121 7.87 2.66 6.91
CA ALA A 121 9.05 3.48 7.22
C ALA A 121 9.54 3.31 8.68
N ASP A 122 8.66 2.83 9.55
CA ASP A 122 9.00 2.57 10.97
C ASP A 122 9.42 1.11 11.24
N HIS A 123 9.54 0.27 10.21
CA HIS A 123 10.10 -1.07 10.37
C HIS A 123 11.60 -0.99 10.69
N GLY A 124 12.10 -1.87 11.56
CA GLY A 124 13.48 -1.82 12.02
C GLY A 124 14.52 -2.02 10.92
N ASP A 125 14.18 -2.79 9.89
CA ASP A 125 15.02 -3.01 8.71
C ASP A 125 14.12 -3.03 7.47
N VAL A 126 14.05 -1.90 6.75
CA VAL A 126 13.22 -1.74 5.56
C VAL A 126 13.98 -1.04 4.43
N THR A 127 13.85 -1.60 3.24
CA THR A 127 14.38 -1.02 2.00
C THR A 127 13.25 -0.72 1.03
N PHE A 128 13.22 0.50 0.50
CA PHE A 128 12.31 0.92 -0.55
C PHE A 128 13.06 1.13 -1.85
N SER A 129 12.68 0.38 -2.87
CA SER A 129 13.25 0.47 -4.22
C SER A 129 12.26 1.15 -5.16
N TYR A 130 12.66 2.27 -5.74
CA TYR A 130 11.83 3.05 -6.66
C TYR A 130 12.38 2.97 -8.08
N TYR A 131 11.49 2.74 -9.03
CA TYR A 131 11.81 2.98 -10.42
C TYR A 131 11.85 4.49 -10.67
N ARG A 132 13.04 5.02 -10.97
CA ARG A 132 13.28 6.47 -11.03
C ARG A 132 12.31 7.20 -11.97
N HIS A 133 12.07 6.66 -13.17
CA HIS A 133 11.15 7.27 -14.12
C HIS A 133 9.68 7.19 -13.69
N GLY A 134 9.33 6.23 -12.86
CA GLY A 134 7.99 6.08 -12.30
C GLY A 134 7.63 7.14 -11.25
N ILE A 135 8.62 7.79 -10.65
CA ILE A 135 8.37 8.95 -9.77
C ILE A 135 7.98 10.17 -10.60
N GLY A 136 8.50 10.25 -11.84
CA GLY A 136 8.19 11.31 -12.80
C GLY A 136 8.64 12.72 -12.37
N VAL A 137 8.42 13.68 -13.22
CA VAL A 137 8.64 15.10 -12.91
C VAL A 137 7.40 15.64 -12.18
N VAL A 138 7.60 16.56 -11.24
CA VAL A 138 6.48 17.32 -10.65
C VAL A 138 6.01 18.31 -11.70
N ASP A 139 4.79 18.15 -12.17
CA ASP A 139 4.13 19.19 -12.95
C ASP A 139 3.61 20.26 -11.98
N THR A 140 4.22 21.41 -12.01
CA THR A 140 3.84 22.54 -11.16
C THR A 140 2.65 23.33 -11.72
N GLU A 141 2.22 23.01 -12.95
CA GLU A 141 1.10 23.66 -13.62
C GLU A 141 -0.22 22.88 -13.49
N MET A 142 -0.21 21.74 -12.82
CA MET A 142 -1.45 21.04 -12.48
C MET A 142 -2.25 21.82 -11.44
N HIS A 143 -3.34 22.38 -11.87
CA HIS A 143 -4.33 23.06 -11.05
C HIS A 143 -5.53 22.19 -10.73
#